data_6c43490cea37f722d726b698a65ba070
#
_entry.id   6c43490cea37f722d726b698a65ba070
#
_cell.length_a   1.000
_cell.length_b   1.000
_cell.length_c   1.000
_cell.angle_alpha   90.00
_cell.angle_beta   90.00
_cell.angle_gamma   90.00
#
_symmetry.space_group_name_H-M   'P 1'
#
loop_
_entity.id
_entity.type
_entity.pdbx_description
1 polymer ?
#
loop_
_entity_poly.entity_id
_entity_poly.type
_entity_poly.pdbx_seq_one_letter_code
_entity_poly.pdbx_strand_id
1 'polypeptide(L)'
;MHSFRKIKFWSLVPELNPSEHMLVFALCKCESGKCGEYDYDLDIKLPEMKGVKVSDLAKAVRMTMPGVSRALAGLEEKDIIERRIDKSDRRNTLVFLTEDGYKKILGYKKRIDKYFETVFERFGEDRVAEVIELIGELAEIVQEELNKELNCSEGIQDGRASSEDKIKDIHQ
;
A
#
# COMPACT_ATOMS: atom_id res chain seq x y z
N MET A 1 -0.74 -24.33 -5.14
CA MET A 1 -0.98 -23.00 -4.54
C MET A 1 -1.00 -22.95 -2.99
N HIS A 2 -0.81 -24.05 -2.26
CA HIS A 2 -0.88 -24.09 -0.78
C HIS A 2 0.38 -23.62 -0.05
N SER A 3 1.54 -23.53 -0.70
CA SER A 3 2.84 -23.26 -0.05
C SER A 3 3.02 -21.80 0.38
N PHE A 4 2.55 -20.83 -0.40
CA PHE A 4 2.71 -19.41 -0.08
C PHE A 4 1.89 -18.93 1.12
N ARG A 5 0.74 -19.56 1.43
CA ARG A 5 -0.08 -19.20 2.60
C ARG A 5 0.60 -19.48 3.94
N LYS A 6 1.66 -20.29 3.95
CA LYS A 6 2.41 -20.64 5.16
C LYS A 6 3.53 -19.63 5.47
N ILE A 7 3.90 -18.78 4.52
CA ILE A 7 4.97 -17.81 4.71
C ILE A 7 4.40 -16.59 5.46
N LYS A 8 4.82 -16.47 6.72
CA LYS A 8 4.41 -15.35 7.58
C LYS A 8 5.51 -14.30 7.61
N PHE A 9 5.59 -13.46 6.58
CA PHE A 9 6.62 -12.42 6.47
C PHE A 9 6.66 -11.48 7.68
N TRP A 10 5.50 -11.20 8.30
CA TRP A 10 5.42 -10.40 9.54
C TRP A 10 6.13 -11.04 10.73
N SER A 11 6.46 -12.34 10.70
CA SER A 11 7.26 -12.97 11.76
C SER A 11 8.73 -12.53 11.75
N LEU A 12 9.20 -11.86 10.70
CA LEU A 12 10.52 -11.24 10.65
C LEU A 12 10.63 -10.01 11.56
N VAL A 13 9.50 -9.41 11.89
CA VAL A 13 9.40 -8.25 12.79
C VAL A 13 8.30 -8.54 13.82
N PRO A 14 8.55 -9.43 14.79
CA PRO A 14 7.54 -9.87 15.77
C PRO A 14 7.08 -8.74 16.68
N GLU A 15 7.79 -7.63 16.71
CA GLU A 15 7.46 -6.42 17.48
C GLU A 15 6.20 -5.72 16.96
N LEU A 16 5.83 -5.97 15.69
CA LEU A 16 4.64 -5.39 15.06
C LEU A 16 3.63 -6.49 14.70
N ASN A 17 2.35 -6.22 14.95
CA ASN A 17 1.29 -7.06 14.40
C ASN A 17 1.03 -6.74 12.91
N PRO A 18 0.31 -7.58 12.15
CA PRO A 18 0.10 -7.37 10.72
C PRO A 18 -0.52 -6.02 10.35
N SER A 19 -1.46 -5.52 11.15
CA SER A 19 -2.09 -4.21 10.90
C SER A 19 -1.14 -3.05 11.13
N GLU A 20 -0.30 -3.14 12.13
CA GLU A 20 0.76 -2.17 12.43
C GLU A 20 1.81 -2.15 11.31
N HIS A 21 2.23 -3.32 10.81
CA HIS A 21 3.12 -3.44 9.66
C HIS A 21 2.56 -2.69 8.44
N MET A 22 1.29 -2.94 8.10
CA MET A 22 0.65 -2.30 6.96
C MET A 22 0.62 -0.77 7.11
N LEU A 23 0.30 -0.28 8.32
CA LEU A 23 0.25 1.16 8.58
C LEU A 23 1.62 1.82 8.55
N VAL A 24 2.64 1.20 9.13
CA VAL A 24 4.03 1.70 9.06
C VAL A 24 4.48 1.79 7.61
N PHE A 25 4.25 0.74 6.83
CA PHE A 25 4.59 0.72 5.41
C PHE A 25 3.86 1.82 4.64
N ALA A 26 2.54 1.96 4.83
CA ALA A 26 1.76 3.02 4.19
C ALA A 26 2.22 4.42 4.60
N LEU A 27 2.53 4.64 5.89
CA LEU A 27 3.04 5.91 6.38
C LEU A 27 4.36 6.28 5.68
N CYS A 28 5.31 5.34 5.61
CA CYS A 28 6.58 5.55 4.94
C CYS A 28 6.41 5.89 3.45
N LYS A 29 5.51 5.18 2.75
CA LYS A 29 5.23 5.41 1.33
C LYS A 29 4.54 6.75 1.09
N CYS A 30 3.57 7.12 1.91
CA CYS A 30 2.88 8.42 1.78
C CYS A 30 3.83 9.59 2.04
N GLU A 31 4.75 9.47 3.01
CA GLU A 31 5.76 10.49 3.31
C GLU A 31 6.79 10.65 2.18
N SER A 32 7.19 9.56 1.53
CA SER A 32 8.11 9.61 0.37
C SER A 32 7.45 10.11 -0.92
N GLY A 33 6.14 10.42 -0.91
CA GLY A 33 5.36 10.81 -2.09
C GLY A 33 5.04 9.67 -3.06
N LYS A 34 5.39 8.44 -2.71
CA LYS A 34 5.16 7.21 -3.50
C LYS A 34 3.94 6.42 -3.01
N CYS A 35 2.94 7.10 -2.46
CA CYS A 35 1.73 6.46 -1.94
C CYS A 35 1.00 5.71 -3.07
N GLY A 36 0.87 4.37 -2.92
CA GLY A 36 0.26 3.50 -3.93
C GLY A 36 1.25 2.74 -4.81
N GLU A 37 2.53 3.07 -4.81
CA GLU A 37 3.57 2.29 -5.51
C GLU A 37 4.12 1.19 -4.61
N TYR A 38 4.34 -0.01 -5.18
CA TYR A 38 4.90 -1.18 -4.47
C TYR A 38 6.44 -1.22 -4.53
N ASP A 39 7.09 -0.07 -4.42
CA ASP A 39 8.53 0.00 -4.32
C ASP A 39 8.99 -0.12 -2.86
N TYR A 40 9.93 -1.03 -2.56
CA TYR A 40 10.44 -1.29 -1.22
C TYR A 40 11.57 -0.34 -0.78
N ASP A 41 11.93 0.63 -1.63
CA ASP A 41 12.94 1.61 -1.26
C ASP A 41 12.33 2.69 -0.36
N LEU A 42 12.64 2.61 0.92
CA LEU A 42 12.19 3.54 1.95
C LEU A 42 13.23 4.66 2.11
N ASP A 43 13.28 5.59 1.15
CA ASP A 43 14.09 6.79 1.28
C ASP A 43 13.31 7.88 2.06
N ILE A 44 13.26 7.71 3.39
CA ILE A 44 12.56 8.63 4.30
C ILE A 44 13.59 9.55 4.95
N LYS A 45 13.41 10.86 4.79
CA LYS A 45 14.18 11.89 5.49
C LYS A 45 13.34 12.51 6.58
N LEU A 46 13.63 12.20 7.85
CA LEU A 46 12.91 12.71 9.02
C LEU A 46 12.64 14.21 9.06
N PRO A 47 13.59 15.09 8.68
CA PRO A 47 13.39 16.54 8.80
C PRO A 47 12.32 17.10 7.86
N GLU A 48 11.92 16.37 6.85
CA GLU A 48 11.00 16.80 5.79
C GLU A 48 9.58 16.19 5.94
N MET A 49 9.32 15.45 7.01
CA MET A 49 8.02 14.79 7.20
C MET A 49 6.90 15.81 7.40
N LYS A 50 5.91 15.74 6.51
CA LYS A 50 4.72 16.62 6.55
C LYS A 50 3.60 16.07 7.41
N GLY A 51 3.70 14.80 7.81
CA GLY A 51 2.64 14.04 8.47
C GLY A 51 1.55 13.59 7.49
N VAL A 52 1.01 12.40 7.71
CA VAL A 52 -0.02 11.80 6.88
C VAL A 52 -1.34 11.81 7.61
N LYS A 53 -2.44 12.19 6.94
CA LYS A 53 -3.78 12.16 7.52
C LYS A 53 -4.19 10.72 7.82
N VAL A 54 -4.81 10.51 8.98
CA VAL A 54 -5.36 9.19 9.36
C VAL A 54 -6.32 8.65 8.30
N SER A 55 -7.12 9.52 7.67
CA SER A 55 -8.04 9.15 6.60
C SER A 55 -7.32 8.61 5.36
N ASP A 56 -6.16 9.17 5.03
CA ASP A 56 -5.39 8.77 3.84
C ASP A 56 -4.64 7.46 4.10
N LEU A 57 -4.12 7.27 5.32
CA LEU A 57 -3.61 5.96 5.76
C LEU A 57 -4.70 4.88 5.68
N ALA A 58 -5.91 5.17 6.17
CA ALA A 58 -7.03 4.22 6.12
C ALA A 58 -7.35 3.79 4.68
N LYS A 59 -7.37 4.73 3.74
CA LYS A 59 -7.56 4.45 2.31
C LYS A 59 -6.42 3.61 1.74
N ALA A 60 -5.17 3.99 2.03
CA ALA A 60 -3.98 3.30 1.52
C ALA A 60 -3.94 1.82 1.95
N VAL A 61 -4.28 1.53 3.21
CA VAL A 61 -4.29 0.16 3.73
C VAL A 61 -5.63 -0.58 3.55
N ARG A 62 -6.65 0.08 3.00
CA ARG A 62 -8.02 -0.46 2.84
C ARG A 62 -8.60 -1.03 4.15
N MET A 63 -8.33 -0.37 5.26
CA MET A 63 -8.82 -0.74 6.58
C MET A 63 -9.96 0.19 7.04
N THR A 64 -10.82 -0.33 7.92
CA THR A 64 -11.84 0.50 8.57
C THR A 64 -11.22 1.49 9.56
N MET A 65 -11.82 2.65 9.75
CA MET A 65 -11.34 3.67 10.70
C MET A 65 -11.12 3.13 12.13
N PRO A 66 -12.02 2.29 12.71
CA PRO A 66 -11.77 1.67 14.01
C PRO A 66 -10.54 0.74 14.01
N GLY A 67 -10.30 0.02 12.91
CA GLY A 67 -9.12 -0.83 12.74
C GLY A 67 -7.83 -0.01 12.72
N VAL A 68 -7.80 1.05 11.92
CA VAL A 68 -6.67 1.99 11.85
C VAL A 68 -6.41 2.63 13.21
N SER A 69 -7.45 3.13 13.89
CA SER A 69 -7.31 3.78 15.20
C SER A 69 -6.66 2.87 16.24
N ARG A 70 -7.04 1.58 16.29
CA ARG A 70 -6.45 0.59 17.20
C ARG A 70 -4.98 0.32 16.87
N ALA A 71 -4.66 0.13 15.60
CA ALA A 71 -3.28 -0.15 15.19
C ALA A 71 -2.38 1.08 15.40
N LEU A 72 -2.88 2.31 15.15
CA LEU A 72 -2.15 3.54 15.48
C LEU A 72 -1.90 3.68 16.99
N ALA A 73 -2.87 3.32 17.84
CA ALA A 73 -2.67 3.33 19.29
C ALA A 73 -1.54 2.37 19.71
N GLY A 74 -1.50 1.15 19.14
CA GLY A 74 -0.39 0.21 19.39
C GLY A 74 0.97 0.71 18.90
N LEU A 75 1.01 1.46 17.79
CA LEU A 75 2.24 2.07 17.30
C LEU A 75 2.71 3.25 18.17
N GLU A 76 1.77 4.04 18.74
CA GLU A 76 2.09 5.08 19.73
C GLU A 76 2.64 4.48 21.03
N GLU A 77 2.02 3.43 21.58
CA GLU A 77 2.50 2.74 22.77
C GLU A 77 3.93 2.19 22.59
N LYS A 78 4.32 1.86 21.36
CA LYS A 78 5.67 1.41 21.00
C LYS A 78 6.64 2.56 20.67
N ASP A 79 6.17 3.79 20.79
CA ASP A 79 6.93 4.99 20.44
C ASP A 79 7.50 4.95 19.01
N ILE A 80 6.69 4.47 18.06
CA ILE A 80 7.04 4.44 16.64
C ILE A 80 6.46 5.66 15.93
N ILE A 81 5.26 6.08 16.32
CA ILE A 81 4.57 7.23 15.76
C ILE A 81 4.09 8.17 16.85
N GLU A 82 3.75 9.38 16.43
CA GLU A 82 2.96 10.33 17.21
C GLU A 82 1.81 10.86 16.38
N ARG A 83 0.70 11.22 17.03
CA ARG A 83 -0.45 11.87 16.40
C ARG A 83 -0.54 13.32 16.81
N ARG A 84 -0.76 14.21 15.86
CA ARG A 84 -0.95 15.65 16.09
C ARG A 84 -2.19 16.13 15.38
N ILE A 85 -2.92 17.08 15.98
CA ILE A 85 -4.03 17.76 15.32
C ILE A 85 -3.47 18.68 14.24
N ASP A 86 -4.02 18.62 13.03
CA ASP A 86 -3.63 19.52 11.95
C ASP A 86 -3.97 20.96 12.32
N LYS A 87 -2.96 21.84 12.31
CA LYS A 87 -3.14 23.27 12.65
C LYS A 87 -3.96 24.02 11.60
N SER A 88 -3.96 23.54 10.35
CA SER A 88 -4.70 24.14 9.23
C SER A 88 -6.17 23.71 9.20
N ASP A 89 -6.45 22.45 9.59
CA ASP A 89 -7.81 21.92 9.71
C ASP A 89 -7.91 20.98 10.91
N ARG A 90 -8.44 21.50 12.01
CA ARG A 90 -8.58 20.78 13.28
C ARG A 90 -9.44 19.51 13.24
N ARG A 91 -10.12 19.25 12.13
CA ARG A 91 -10.87 18.00 11.92
C ARG A 91 -9.95 16.85 11.53
N ASN A 92 -8.73 17.16 11.10
CA ASN A 92 -7.75 16.18 10.67
C ASN A 92 -6.75 15.88 11.80
N THR A 93 -6.39 14.62 11.90
CA THR A 93 -5.26 14.16 12.70
C THR A 93 -4.16 13.71 11.75
N LEU A 94 -2.96 14.22 11.97
CA LEU A 94 -1.75 13.86 11.23
C LEU A 94 -0.94 12.86 12.05
N VAL A 95 -0.36 11.88 11.36
CA VAL A 95 0.51 10.85 11.91
C VAL A 95 1.94 11.12 11.43
N PHE A 96 2.88 11.12 12.35
CA PHE A 96 4.31 11.30 12.11
C PHE A 96 5.08 10.13 12.67
N LEU A 97 6.19 9.76 12.05
CA LEU A 97 7.17 8.90 12.70
C LEU A 97 7.91 9.69 13.78
N THR A 98 8.16 9.06 14.92
CA THR A 98 9.09 9.59 15.91
C THR A 98 10.53 9.35 15.43
N GLU A 99 11.51 10.03 16.05
CA GLU A 99 12.93 9.77 15.76
C GLU A 99 13.32 8.33 16.11
N ASP A 100 12.82 7.83 17.24
CA ASP A 100 13.05 6.45 17.67
C ASP A 100 12.29 5.44 16.80
N GLY A 101 11.09 5.78 16.36
CA GLY A 101 10.32 5.01 15.40
C GLY A 101 11.05 4.82 14.08
N TYR A 102 11.64 5.90 13.57
CA TYR A 102 12.47 5.84 12.37
C TYR A 102 13.67 4.89 12.53
N LYS A 103 14.40 5.00 13.65
CA LYS A 103 15.53 4.09 13.95
C LYS A 103 15.08 2.62 14.02
N LYS A 104 13.92 2.37 14.66
CA LYS A 104 13.33 1.02 14.73
C LYS A 104 12.98 0.49 13.34
N ILE A 105 12.33 1.31 12.50
CA ILE A 105 11.96 0.92 11.13
C ILE A 105 13.18 0.62 10.27
N LEU A 106 14.24 1.42 10.35
CA LEU A 106 15.51 1.11 9.68
C LEU A 106 16.11 -0.21 10.15
N GLY A 107 16.00 -0.52 11.44
CA GLY A 107 16.41 -1.81 11.98
C GLY A 107 15.57 -2.97 11.43
N TYR A 108 14.26 -2.79 11.31
CA TYR A 108 13.36 -3.78 10.72
C TYR A 108 13.68 -4.00 9.23
N LYS A 109 13.88 -2.91 8.48
CA LYS A 109 14.28 -2.98 7.06
C LYS A 109 15.56 -3.81 6.90
N LYS A 110 16.63 -3.49 7.64
CA LYS A 110 17.90 -4.23 7.57
C LYS A 110 17.73 -5.72 7.87
N ARG A 111 16.84 -6.08 8.81
CA ARG A 111 16.56 -7.49 9.14
C ARG A 111 15.84 -8.20 7.99
N ILE A 112 14.90 -7.54 7.36
CA ILE A 112 14.16 -8.04 6.20
C ILE A 112 15.11 -8.21 5.00
N ASP A 113 15.90 -7.18 4.69
CA ASP A 113 16.85 -7.18 3.57
C ASP A 113 17.83 -8.35 3.72
N LYS A 114 18.45 -8.50 4.89
CA LYS A 114 19.37 -9.61 5.17
C LYS A 114 18.71 -11.00 5.03
N TYR A 115 17.44 -11.12 5.42
CA TYR A 115 16.70 -12.36 5.23
C TYR A 115 16.53 -12.67 3.74
N PHE A 116 16.12 -11.67 2.93
CA PHE A 116 15.93 -11.87 1.50
C PHE A 116 17.26 -12.08 0.75
N GLU A 117 18.34 -11.40 1.13
CA GLU A 117 19.69 -11.70 0.62
C GLU A 117 19.99 -13.20 0.76
N THR A 118 19.83 -13.75 1.97
CA THR A 118 20.06 -15.18 2.21
C THR A 118 19.13 -16.10 1.40
N VAL A 119 17.87 -15.67 1.21
CA VAL A 119 16.91 -16.43 0.38
C VAL A 119 17.33 -16.42 -1.08
N PHE A 120 17.75 -15.27 -1.60
CA PHE A 120 18.15 -15.11 -3.01
C PHE A 120 19.46 -15.84 -3.29
N GLU A 121 20.46 -15.75 -2.40
CA GLU A 121 21.70 -16.54 -2.50
C GLU A 121 21.40 -18.04 -2.59
N ARG A 122 20.52 -18.56 -1.72
CA ARG A 122 20.15 -19.98 -1.71
C ARG A 122 19.31 -20.42 -2.89
N PHE A 123 18.48 -19.54 -3.42
CA PHE A 123 17.65 -19.82 -4.60
C PHE A 123 18.46 -19.73 -5.90
N GLY A 124 19.49 -18.90 -5.93
CA GLY A 124 20.36 -18.59 -7.06
C GLY A 124 19.94 -17.31 -7.78
N GLU A 125 20.89 -16.40 -7.96
CA GLU A 125 20.65 -15.06 -8.53
C GLU A 125 20.06 -15.13 -9.94
N ASP A 126 20.58 -16.01 -10.81
CA ASP A 126 20.06 -16.20 -12.16
C ASP A 126 18.60 -16.62 -12.15
N ARG A 127 18.23 -17.51 -11.23
CA ARG A 127 16.85 -17.97 -11.08
C ARG A 127 15.92 -16.92 -10.51
N VAL A 128 16.44 -16.04 -9.65
CA VAL A 128 15.68 -14.87 -9.15
C VAL A 128 15.38 -13.93 -10.31
N ALA A 129 16.37 -13.64 -11.15
CA ALA A 129 16.19 -12.79 -12.33
C ALA A 129 15.13 -13.36 -13.29
N GLU A 130 15.18 -14.65 -13.60
CA GLU A 130 14.18 -15.33 -14.40
C GLU A 130 12.76 -15.22 -13.82
N VAL A 131 12.60 -15.40 -12.50
CA VAL A 131 11.30 -15.27 -11.82
C VAL A 131 10.77 -13.84 -11.92
N ILE A 132 11.64 -12.83 -11.75
CA ILE A 132 11.25 -11.42 -11.86
C ILE A 132 10.78 -11.11 -13.27
N GLU A 133 11.49 -11.57 -14.31
CA GLU A 133 11.12 -11.41 -15.70
C GLU A 133 9.74 -12.03 -15.99
N LEU A 134 9.52 -13.29 -15.61
CA LEU A 134 8.24 -13.99 -15.80
C LEU A 134 7.07 -13.30 -15.06
N ILE A 135 7.31 -12.75 -13.86
CA ILE A 135 6.29 -11.99 -13.12
C ILE A 135 5.99 -10.67 -13.86
N GLY A 136 7.01 -10.02 -14.42
CA GLY A 136 6.85 -8.82 -15.24
C GLY A 136 5.96 -9.06 -16.45
N GLU A 137 6.28 -10.08 -17.26
CA GLU A 137 5.48 -10.49 -18.42
C GLU A 137 4.02 -10.80 -18.03
N LEU A 138 3.84 -11.55 -16.93
CA LEU A 138 2.50 -11.85 -16.43
C LEU A 138 1.73 -10.59 -16.04
N ALA A 139 2.39 -9.64 -15.40
CA ALA A 139 1.77 -8.37 -14.99
C ALA A 139 1.34 -7.53 -16.20
N GLU A 140 2.14 -7.49 -17.26
CA GLU A 140 1.80 -6.82 -18.51
C GLU A 140 0.56 -7.43 -19.16
N ILE A 141 0.51 -8.77 -19.29
CA ILE A 141 -0.64 -9.48 -19.84
C ILE A 141 -1.91 -9.20 -19.02
N VAL A 142 -1.81 -9.25 -17.69
CA VAL A 142 -2.95 -8.96 -16.81
C VAL A 142 -3.44 -7.52 -17.01
N GLN A 143 -2.52 -6.56 -17.15
CA GLN A 143 -2.88 -5.16 -17.36
C GLN A 143 -3.55 -4.95 -18.73
N GLU A 144 -3.07 -5.61 -19.78
CA GLU A 144 -3.69 -5.57 -21.10
C GLU A 144 -5.12 -6.12 -21.09
N GLU A 145 -5.34 -7.29 -20.46
CA GLU A 145 -6.68 -7.90 -20.39
C GLU A 145 -7.64 -7.06 -19.55
N LEU A 146 -7.18 -6.49 -18.42
CA LEU A 146 -7.98 -5.57 -17.63
C LEU A 146 -8.39 -4.32 -18.42
N ASN A 147 -7.48 -3.75 -19.21
CA ASN A 147 -7.79 -2.59 -20.04
C ASN A 147 -8.82 -2.92 -21.14
N LYS A 148 -8.77 -4.13 -21.74
CA LYS A 148 -9.77 -4.59 -22.70
C LYS A 148 -11.16 -4.71 -22.06
N GLU A 149 -11.26 -5.32 -20.89
CA GLU A 149 -12.51 -5.47 -20.14
C GLU A 149 -13.12 -4.12 -19.75
N LEU A 150 -12.29 -3.17 -19.28
CA LEU A 150 -12.74 -1.83 -18.92
C LEU A 150 -13.29 -1.07 -20.14
N ASN A 151 -12.59 -1.11 -21.28
CA ASN A 151 -13.02 -0.46 -22.50
C ASN A 151 -14.29 -1.10 -23.10
N CYS A 152 -14.48 -2.42 -22.95
CA CYS A 152 -15.72 -3.08 -23.33
C CYS A 152 -16.91 -2.66 -22.46
N SER A 153 -16.70 -2.37 -21.19
CA SER A 153 -17.76 -1.93 -20.28
C SER A 153 -18.20 -0.47 -20.51
N GLU A 154 -17.31 0.40 -20.95
CA GLU A 154 -17.65 1.80 -21.31
C GLU A 154 -18.44 1.88 -22.63
N GLY A 155 -18.13 1.04 -23.62
CA GLY A 155 -18.87 0.99 -24.89
C GLY A 155 -20.34 0.52 -24.78
N ILE A 156 -20.70 -0.14 -23.67
CA ILE A 156 -22.09 -0.60 -23.43
C ILE A 156 -22.96 0.51 -22.86
N GLN A 157 -22.38 1.52 -22.21
CA GLN A 157 -23.14 2.64 -21.64
C GLN A 157 -23.54 3.69 -22.70
N ASP A 158 -22.70 3.94 -23.70
CA ASP A 158 -23.03 4.85 -24.81
C ASP A 158 -24.13 4.31 -25.75
N GLY A 159 -24.26 2.99 -25.86
CA GLY A 159 -25.32 2.35 -26.67
C GLY A 159 -26.73 2.41 -26.08
N ARG A 160 -26.88 2.70 -24.78
CA ARG A 160 -28.19 2.83 -24.11
C ARG A 160 -28.78 4.25 -24.18
N ALA A 161 -27.94 5.27 -24.24
CA ALA A 161 -28.40 6.66 -24.34
C ALA A 161 -29.02 7.01 -25.69
N SER A 162 -28.62 6.32 -26.78
CA SER A 162 -29.13 6.59 -28.13
C SER A 162 -30.45 5.86 -28.49
N SER A 163 -30.92 4.95 -27.66
CA SER A 163 -32.17 4.20 -27.89
C SER A 163 -33.38 4.79 -27.17
N GLU A 164 -33.21 5.68 -26.17
CA GLU A 164 -34.30 6.34 -25.46
C GLU A 164 -34.85 7.58 -26.20
N ASP A 165 -34.04 8.22 -27.05
CA ASP A 165 -34.48 9.39 -27.83
C ASP A 165 -35.33 9.04 -29.06
N LYS A 166 -35.33 7.79 -29.52
CA LYS A 166 -36.11 7.35 -30.67
C LYS A 166 -37.55 6.93 -30.37
N ILE A 167 -37.96 6.88 -29.10
CA ILE A 167 -39.31 6.46 -28.70
C ILE A 167 -40.25 7.65 -28.47
N LYS A 168 -39.75 8.89 -28.44
CA LYS A 168 -40.59 10.08 -28.21
C LYS A 168 -41.27 10.66 -29.44
N ASP A 169 -40.92 10.26 -30.65
CA ASP A 169 -41.44 10.80 -31.91
C ASP A 169 -42.60 10.00 -32.56
N ILE A 170 -43.19 9.01 -31.87
CA ILE A 170 -44.24 8.16 -32.44
C ILE A 170 -45.63 8.48 -31.84
N HIS A 171 -45.77 9.48 -30.98
CA HIS A 171 -47.06 9.93 -30.43
C HIS A 171 -47.24 11.44 -30.58
N GLN A 172 -47.35 11.96 -31.82
CA GLN A 172 -48.06 13.15 -32.18
C GLN A 172 -48.95 12.91 -33.41
#